data_7d6b80274291ec86625c99987d62bc87
#
_entry.id   7d6b80274291ec86625c99987d62bc87
#
_cell.length_a   1.000
_cell.length_b   1.000
_cell.length_c   1.000
_cell.angle_alpha   90.00
_cell.angle_beta   90.00
_cell.angle_gamma   90.00
#
_symmetry.space_group_name_H-M   'P 1'
#
loop_
_entity.id
_entity.type
_entity.pdbx_description
1 polymer ?
#
loop_
_entity_poly.entity_id
_entity_poly.type
_entity_poly.pdbx_seq_one_letter_code
_entity_poly.pdbx_strand_id
1 'polypeptide(L)'
;QTYRPMSLQCGIVGLPNVGKSTLFNCLSNAKAQSANFPFCTIEPNVGVITVPDERLSKLAELVHPGRIVPTTVEIVDIAGLVKGASKGEGLGNQFLGNIRETDAIIHVLRCFDDGNVVHVDGSVNPVRDKEIIDTELQLKDLETVENRIKRVEKIAKVGGDKNAKVEYEVLMAFKEALLQGKSARTVQFESQEEIKAAKGLFLLTSKPVLYVCNVDEGSAATGNHYVEEVREAVAPEGAEVLVLAAQTEADIAELETYEERQMFLQDVGLEESGCNRLIKAAYKMLELETFITAGEMEVKAWTYRRGWKAPQCAGVIHTDFEKGFIRAEVIKYDDYIRLGSESAVRDAGLLHVEGKEYVVQDGDIMHFRFNV
;
A
#
# COMPACT_ATOMS: atom_id res chain seq x y z
N GLN A 1 25.46 0.57 11.75
CA GLN A 1 24.06 1.04 11.68
C GLN A 1 23.32 0.10 10.76
N THR A 2 22.51 -0.76 11.35
CA THR A 2 21.55 -1.61 10.61
C THR A 2 20.61 -0.68 9.85
N TYR A 3 20.66 -0.75 8.54
CA TYR A 3 19.68 -0.10 7.66
C TYR A 3 18.30 -0.66 8.03
N ARG A 4 17.48 0.15 8.69
CA ARG A 4 16.04 -0.14 8.71
C ARG A 4 15.58 0.03 7.27
N PRO A 5 15.09 -1.02 6.60
CA PRO A 5 14.36 -0.80 5.37
C PRO A 5 13.30 0.25 5.69
N MET A 6 13.11 1.25 4.83
CA MET A 6 12.04 2.21 4.99
C MET A 6 10.74 1.43 5.06
N SER A 7 10.24 1.21 6.29
CA SER A 7 8.98 0.54 6.47
C SER A 7 7.90 1.53 6.01
N LEU A 8 7.36 1.27 4.83
CA LEU A 8 6.28 2.06 4.27
C LEU A 8 4.99 1.63 4.96
N GLN A 9 4.18 2.61 5.35
CA GLN A 9 2.98 2.41 6.15
C GLN A 9 1.74 2.86 5.39
N CYS A 10 0.69 2.02 5.43
CA CYS A 10 -0.66 2.40 5.05
C CYS A 10 -1.46 2.75 6.31
N GLY A 11 -2.08 3.92 6.32
CA GLY A 11 -3.04 4.28 7.36
C GLY A 11 -4.45 3.83 6.98
N ILE A 12 -5.09 3.02 7.82
CA ILE A 12 -6.50 2.67 7.62
C ILE A 12 -7.39 3.70 8.31
N VAL A 13 -8.28 4.30 7.55
CA VAL A 13 -9.21 5.36 8.01
C VAL A 13 -10.65 5.02 7.67
N GLY A 14 -11.57 5.58 8.40
CA GLY A 14 -13.01 5.45 8.17
C GLY A 14 -13.80 6.11 9.29
N LEU A 15 -15.05 6.46 9.00
CA LEU A 15 -15.98 6.92 10.01
C LEU A 15 -16.32 5.81 11.01
N PRO A 16 -16.84 6.13 12.20
CA PRO A 16 -17.33 5.12 13.14
C PRO A 16 -18.36 4.18 12.49
N ASN A 17 -18.35 2.91 12.90
CA ASN A 17 -19.32 1.89 12.47
C ASN A 17 -19.33 1.54 10.97
N VAL A 18 -18.21 1.73 10.29
CA VAL A 18 -18.04 1.31 8.88
C VAL A 18 -17.41 -0.08 8.73
N GLY A 19 -17.00 -0.71 9.84
CA GLY A 19 -16.32 -2.00 9.85
C GLY A 19 -14.79 -1.91 9.89
N LYS A 20 -14.22 -0.72 10.09
CA LYS A 20 -12.77 -0.48 10.11
C LYS A 20 -12.05 -1.34 11.16
N SER A 21 -12.53 -1.38 12.40
CA SER A 21 -11.91 -2.15 13.48
C SER A 21 -11.99 -3.65 13.24
N THR A 22 -13.11 -4.15 12.73
CA THR A 22 -13.26 -5.56 12.35
C THR A 22 -12.25 -5.93 11.28
N LEU A 23 -12.12 -5.09 10.26
CA LEU A 23 -11.18 -5.31 9.16
C LEU A 23 -9.73 -5.26 9.65
N PHE A 24 -9.36 -4.27 10.46
CA PHE A 24 -8.01 -4.16 11.02
C PHE A 24 -7.66 -5.39 11.88
N ASN A 25 -8.60 -5.87 12.69
CA ASN A 25 -8.41 -7.09 13.49
C ASN A 25 -8.22 -8.33 12.60
N CYS A 26 -8.99 -8.45 11.53
CA CYS A 26 -8.81 -9.54 10.56
C CYS A 26 -7.43 -9.50 9.90
N LEU A 27 -6.96 -8.33 9.50
CA LEU A 27 -5.65 -8.13 8.92
C LEU A 27 -4.53 -8.46 9.92
N SER A 28 -4.65 -8.01 11.16
CA SER A 28 -3.65 -8.19 12.23
C SER A 28 -3.61 -9.62 12.77
N ASN A 29 -4.77 -10.28 12.84
CA ASN A 29 -4.93 -11.65 13.31
C ASN A 29 -4.90 -12.67 12.17
N ALA A 30 -4.75 -12.24 10.91
CA ALA A 30 -4.56 -13.15 9.80
C ALA A 30 -3.36 -14.04 10.13
N LYS A 31 -3.64 -15.16 10.80
CA LYS A 31 -2.69 -16.24 10.98
C LYS A 31 -2.17 -16.50 9.59
N ALA A 32 -0.88 -16.29 9.41
CA ALA A 32 -0.22 -16.53 8.15
C ALA A 32 -0.78 -17.82 7.57
N GLN A 33 -1.32 -17.76 6.37
CA GLN A 33 -2.00 -18.90 5.73
C GLN A 33 -1.03 -20.05 5.38
N SER A 34 0.23 -19.90 5.77
CA SER A 34 1.22 -20.96 5.78
C SER A 34 1.57 -21.29 7.23
N ALA A 35 1.42 -22.55 7.59
CA ALA A 35 1.54 -23.12 8.93
C ALA A 35 2.85 -22.88 9.70
N ASN A 36 3.79 -22.07 9.19
CA ASN A 36 5.15 -21.98 9.69
C ASN A 36 5.71 -20.56 9.86
N PHE A 37 4.90 -19.49 9.82
CA PHE A 37 5.44 -18.15 10.03
C PHE A 37 5.07 -17.61 11.42
N PRO A 38 6.04 -17.51 12.33
CA PRO A 38 5.83 -16.81 13.58
C PRO A 38 5.94 -15.29 13.37
N PHE A 39 5.03 -14.57 14.05
CA PHE A 39 5.13 -13.18 14.50
C PHE A 39 4.62 -12.07 13.57
N CYS A 40 3.38 -11.65 13.87
CA CYS A 40 3.04 -10.24 13.87
C CYS A 40 3.40 -9.65 15.23
N THR A 41 4.34 -8.74 15.30
CA THR A 41 4.54 -7.94 16.51
C THR A 41 3.44 -6.88 16.51
N ILE A 42 2.48 -6.97 17.44
CA ILE A 42 1.39 -6.00 17.53
C ILE A 42 1.85 -4.93 18.52
N GLU A 43 2.29 -3.80 17.98
CA GLU A 43 2.18 -2.56 18.76
C GLU A 43 0.72 -2.12 18.71
N PRO A 44 0.18 -1.49 19.77
CA PRO A 44 -1.17 -0.94 19.71
C PRO A 44 -1.34 -0.07 18.47
N ASN A 45 -2.31 -0.40 17.62
CA ASN A 45 -2.64 0.30 16.37
C ASN A 45 -1.64 0.13 15.18
N VAL A 46 -0.61 -0.70 15.29
CA VAL A 46 0.28 -1.03 14.16
C VAL A 46 0.29 -2.53 13.92
N GLY A 47 -0.14 -2.95 12.74
CA GLY A 47 -0.07 -4.34 12.29
C GLY A 47 1.06 -4.51 11.28
N VAL A 48 2.00 -5.42 11.56
CA VAL A 48 2.99 -5.89 10.58
C VAL A 48 2.42 -7.15 9.93
N ILE A 49 2.04 -7.06 8.67
CA ILE A 49 1.19 -8.05 8.01
C ILE A 49 1.98 -8.72 6.89
N THR A 50 1.96 -10.06 6.88
CA THR A 50 2.60 -10.86 5.84
C THR A 50 1.89 -10.64 4.48
N VAL A 51 2.69 -10.38 3.45
CA VAL A 51 2.20 -10.29 2.07
C VAL A 51 2.09 -11.70 1.49
N PRO A 52 0.88 -12.14 1.08
CA PRO A 52 0.71 -13.44 0.45
C PRO A 52 1.44 -13.50 -0.89
N ASP A 53 2.28 -14.52 -1.08
CA ASP A 53 3.00 -14.74 -2.33
C ASP A 53 3.19 -16.24 -2.60
N GLU A 54 2.39 -16.79 -3.50
CA GLU A 54 2.42 -18.21 -3.86
C GLU A 54 3.75 -18.64 -4.51
N ARG A 55 4.50 -17.69 -5.07
CA ARG A 55 5.79 -17.98 -5.70
C ARG A 55 6.79 -18.58 -4.71
N LEU A 56 6.74 -18.15 -3.44
CA LEU A 56 7.61 -18.67 -2.40
C LEU A 56 7.35 -20.16 -2.12
N SER A 57 6.08 -20.55 -2.02
CA SER A 57 5.71 -21.95 -1.78
C SER A 57 6.10 -22.83 -2.94
N LYS A 58 5.85 -22.40 -4.17
CA LYS A 58 6.23 -23.15 -5.39
C LYS A 58 7.74 -23.31 -5.53
N LEU A 59 8.50 -22.27 -5.22
CA LEU A 59 9.97 -22.37 -5.19
C LEU A 59 10.46 -23.31 -4.08
N ALA A 60 9.84 -23.26 -2.90
CA ALA A 60 10.18 -24.13 -1.80
C ALA A 60 9.97 -25.62 -2.10
N GLU A 61 8.96 -25.96 -2.90
CA GLU A 61 8.74 -27.33 -3.38
C GLU A 61 9.89 -27.85 -4.27
N LEU A 62 10.61 -26.96 -4.95
CA LEU A 62 11.75 -27.31 -5.80
C LEU A 62 13.08 -27.27 -5.06
N VAL A 63 13.26 -26.29 -4.18
CA VAL A 63 14.53 -26.03 -3.49
C VAL A 63 14.65 -26.80 -2.18
N HIS A 64 13.52 -27.16 -1.55
CA HIS A 64 13.44 -27.77 -0.23
C HIS A 64 14.24 -27.01 0.84
N PRO A 65 13.97 -25.71 1.05
CA PRO A 65 14.73 -24.88 1.96
C PRO A 65 14.46 -25.21 3.42
N GLY A 66 15.37 -24.82 4.29
CA GLY A 66 15.18 -24.92 5.74
C GLY A 66 14.06 -24.01 6.27
N ARG A 67 13.79 -22.89 5.58
CA ARG A 67 12.69 -21.97 5.90
C ARG A 67 12.25 -21.14 4.70
N ILE A 68 11.02 -20.59 4.81
CA ILE A 68 10.46 -19.64 3.86
C ILE A 68 10.21 -18.32 4.59
N VAL A 69 10.64 -17.20 4.01
CA VAL A 69 10.51 -15.86 4.61
C VAL A 69 9.80 -14.94 3.65
N PRO A 70 8.51 -14.64 3.87
CA PRO A 70 7.75 -13.69 3.06
C PRO A 70 8.13 -12.24 3.38
N THR A 71 7.64 -11.31 2.57
CA THR A 71 7.66 -9.88 2.88
C THR A 71 6.51 -9.49 3.79
N THR A 72 6.60 -8.28 4.35
CA THR A 72 5.56 -7.69 5.18
C THR A 72 5.21 -6.28 4.74
N VAL A 73 4.01 -5.82 5.08
CA VAL A 73 3.56 -4.44 4.96
C VAL A 73 3.05 -3.98 6.32
N GLU A 74 3.29 -2.71 6.66
CA GLU A 74 2.75 -2.13 7.88
C GLU A 74 1.43 -1.42 7.60
N ILE A 75 0.41 -1.74 8.40
CA ILE A 75 -0.89 -1.07 8.38
C ILE A 75 -1.14 -0.49 9.77
N VAL A 76 -1.44 0.81 9.80
CA VAL A 76 -1.69 1.55 11.04
C VAL A 76 -3.18 1.85 11.15
N ASP A 77 -3.80 1.44 12.26
CA ASP A 77 -5.18 1.85 12.57
C ASP A 77 -5.20 3.30 13.05
N ILE A 78 -5.73 4.16 12.23
CA ILE A 78 -5.88 5.58 12.55
C ILE A 78 -7.23 5.78 13.22
N ALA A 79 -7.21 6.21 14.49
CA ALA A 79 -8.41 6.49 15.26
C ALA A 79 -9.35 7.46 14.52
N GLY A 80 -10.65 7.20 14.63
CA GLY A 80 -11.67 7.84 13.79
C GLY A 80 -11.64 9.36 13.79
N LEU A 81 -11.96 9.92 12.64
CA LEU A 81 -12.11 11.35 12.42
C LEU A 81 -13.27 11.90 13.23
N VAL A 82 -13.03 13.00 13.93
CA VAL A 82 -14.08 13.85 14.46
C VAL A 82 -14.29 15.03 13.50
N LYS A 83 -15.54 15.32 13.14
CA LYS A 83 -15.91 16.49 12.36
C LYS A 83 -15.29 17.75 12.98
N GLY A 84 -14.59 18.57 12.19
CA GLY A 84 -13.87 19.74 12.70
C GLY A 84 -12.37 19.49 13.01
N ALA A 85 -11.83 18.34 12.65
CA ALA A 85 -10.42 17.99 12.85
C ALA A 85 -9.44 19.05 12.30
N SER A 86 -9.76 19.66 11.17
CA SER A 86 -8.96 20.72 10.53
C SER A 86 -8.86 22.00 11.35
N LYS A 87 -9.81 22.24 12.27
CA LYS A 87 -9.82 23.43 13.15
C LYS A 87 -8.88 23.32 14.35
N GLY A 88 -8.19 22.21 14.50
CA GLY A 88 -7.11 22.06 15.45
C GLY A 88 -7.52 21.76 16.89
N GLU A 89 -8.71 21.24 17.12
CA GLU A 89 -9.19 20.88 18.44
C GLU A 89 -8.92 19.38 18.75
N GLY A 90 -8.11 19.12 19.76
CA GLY A 90 -7.97 17.81 20.43
C GLY A 90 -7.61 16.64 19.50
N LEU A 91 -8.51 15.66 19.40
CA LEU A 91 -8.34 14.42 18.62
C LEU A 91 -8.15 14.66 17.12
N GLY A 92 -8.61 15.80 16.59
CA GLY A 92 -8.42 16.15 15.19
C GLY A 92 -6.97 16.36 14.79
N ASN A 93 -6.18 17.02 15.63
CA ASN A 93 -4.74 17.20 15.38
C ASN A 93 -4.00 15.86 15.41
N GLN A 94 -4.39 14.95 16.29
CA GLN A 94 -3.80 13.62 16.36
C GLN A 94 -4.12 12.81 15.10
N PHE A 95 -5.36 12.83 14.63
CA PHE A 95 -5.77 12.20 13.38
C PHE A 95 -4.94 12.69 12.18
N LEU A 96 -4.84 14.01 12.01
CA LEU A 96 -4.05 14.61 10.92
C LEU A 96 -2.55 14.30 11.05
N GLY A 97 -2.02 14.26 12.27
CA GLY A 97 -0.65 13.87 12.55
C GLY A 97 -0.37 12.43 12.15
N ASN A 98 -1.25 11.52 12.53
CA ASN A 98 -1.13 10.09 12.19
C ASN A 98 -1.20 9.87 10.67
N ILE A 99 -2.10 10.55 9.95
CA ILE A 99 -2.13 10.49 8.48
C ILE A 99 -0.84 11.01 7.88
N ARG A 100 -0.28 12.09 8.42
CA ARG A 100 0.96 12.68 7.90
C ARG A 100 2.13 11.70 7.92
N GLU A 101 2.19 10.83 8.92
CA GLU A 101 3.24 9.83 9.08
C GLU A 101 3.10 8.62 8.15
N THR A 102 1.93 8.41 7.54
CA THR A 102 1.69 7.31 6.59
C THR A 102 2.09 7.67 5.17
N ASP A 103 2.38 6.64 4.36
CA ASP A 103 2.74 6.80 2.94
C ASP A 103 1.54 6.67 2.01
N ALA A 104 0.50 5.98 2.45
CA ALA A 104 -0.74 5.74 1.70
C ALA A 104 -1.92 5.56 2.65
N ILE A 105 -3.12 5.68 2.12
CA ILE A 105 -4.37 5.61 2.87
C ILE A 105 -5.23 4.46 2.37
N ILE A 106 -5.74 3.65 3.30
CA ILE A 106 -6.81 2.68 3.06
C ILE A 106 -8.08 3.28 3.65
N HIS A 107 -9.01 3.69 2.80
CA HIS A 107 -10.24 4.36 3.20
C HIS A 107 -11.40 3.36 3.19
N VAL A 108 -11.88 2.97 4.36
CA VAL A 108 -13.00 2.03 4.52
C VAL A 108 -14.32 2.78 4.49
N LEU A 109 -15.21 2.35 3.59
CA LEU A 109 -16.53 2.91 3.39
C LEU A 109 -17.61 1.86 3.65
N ARG A 110 -18.65 2.24 4.38
CA ARG A 110 -19.80 1.39 4.61
C ARG A 110 -20.70 1.37 3.37
N CYS A 111 -20.87 0.18 2.79
CA CYS A 111 -21.66 -0.06 1.60
C CYS A 111 -22.71 -1.18 1.84
N PHE A 112 -23.32 -1.22 3.00
CA PHE A 112 -24.36 -2.19 3.37
C PHE A 112 -25.40 -1.55 4.28
N ASP A 113 -26.63 -2.06 4.21
CA ASP A 113 -27.72 -1.72 5.10
C ASP A 113 -27.82 -2.74 6.23
N ASP A 114 -27.80 -2.26 7.46
CA ASP A 114 -28.05 -3.07 8.66
C ASP A 114 -28.73 -2.20 9.72
N GLY A 115 -29.99 -2.52 10.02
CA GLY A 115 -30.78 -1.80 11.02
C GLY A 115 -30.24 -1.92 12.44
N ASN A 116 -29.37 -2.89 12.72
CA ASN A 116 -28.74 -3.09 14.04
C ASN A 116 -27.44 -2.27 14.19
N VAL A 117 -26.88 -1.78 13.09
CA VAL A 117 -25.66 -0.97 13.09
C VAL A 117 -25.99 0.46 12.73
N VAL A 118 -25.96 1.34 13.73
CA VAL A 118 -26.28 2.76 13.54
C VAL A 118 -25.18 3.44 12.77
N HIS A 119 -25.54 4.16 11.70
CA HIS A 119 -24.64 5.08 11.01
C HIS A 119 -24.61 6.43 11.74
N VAL A 120 -23.44 7.04 11.89
CA VAL A 120 -23.27 8.33 12.61
C VAL A 120 -24.10 9.47 12.04
N ASP A 121 -24.36 9.48 10.73
CA ASP A 121 -25.21 10.47 10.04
C ASP A 121 -26.63 9.95 9.74
N GLY A 122 -27.05 8.85 10.34
CA GLY A 122 -28.41 8.32 10.30
C GLY A 122 -28.80 7.58 9.00
N SER A 123 -27.96 7.56 7.98
CA SER A 123 -28.19 6.84 6.73
C SER A 123 -26.89 6.38 6.09
N VAL A 124 -26.94 5.32 5.30
CA VAL A 124 -25.80 4.82 4.54
C VAL A 124 -25.61 5.66 3.28
N ASN A 125 -24.47 6.31 3.15
CA ASN A 125 -24.07 7.06 1.98
C ASN A 125 -22.53 7.11 1.89
N PRO A 126 -21.91 6.16 1.19
CA PRO A 126 -20.45 6.04 1.14
C PRO A 126 -19.76 7.24 0.50
N VAL A 127 -20.38 7.88 -0.49
CA VAL A 127 -19.81 9.07 -1.14
C VAL A 127 -19.75 10.25 -0.17
N ARG A 128 -20.83 10.50 0.57
CA ARG A 128 -20.84 11.50 1.64
C ARG A 128 -19.79 11.21 2.71
N ASP A 129 -19.65 9.95 3.13
CA ASP A 129 -18.70 9.54 4.15
C ASP A 129 -17.25 9.77 3.67
N LYS A 130 -16.98 9.49 2.38
CA LYS A 130 -15.72 9.84 1.73
C LYS A 130 -15.45 11.34 1.78
N GLU A 131 -16.44 12.15 1.39
CA GLU A 131 -16.31 13.61 1.33
C GLU A 131 -16.06 14.25 2.70
N ILE A 132 -16.60 13.68 3.77
CA ILE A 132 -16.34 14.16 5.15
C ILE A 132 -14.85 14.08 5.47
N ILE A 133 -14.20 12.95 5.20
CA ILE A 133 -12.76 12.78 5.45
C ILE A 133 -11.95 13.63 4.47
N ASP A 134 -12.29 13.61 3.20
CA ASP A 134 -11.58 14.39 2.17
C ASP A 134 -11.60 15.89 2.50
N THR A 135 -12.72 16.41 2.93
CA THR A 135 -12.87 17.84 3.27
C THR A 135 -11.91 18.23 4.40
N GLU A 136 -11.81 17.44 5.45
CA GLU A 136 -10.91 17.75 6.57
C GLU A 136 -9.44 17.72 6.13
N LEU A 137 -9.05 16.77 5.30
CA LEU A 137 -7.69 16.70 4.76
C LEU A 137 -7.41 17.84 3.77
N GLN A 138 -8.36 18.16 2.91
CA GLN A 138 -8.26 19.25 1.93
C GLN A 138 -8.15 20.62 2.61
N LEU A 139 -8.91 20.87 3.67
CA LEU A 139 -8.82 22.12 4.43
C LEU A 139 -7.43 22.28 5.08
N LYS A 140 -6.87 21.20 5.61
CA LYS A 140 -5.51 21.23 6.16
C LYS A 140 -4.44 21.45 5.09
N ASP A 141 -4.59 20.83 3.94
CA ASP A 141 -3.70 21.06 2.79
C ASP A 141 -3.81 22.50 2.27
N LEU A 142 -5.02 23.06 2.21
CA LEU A 142 -5.23 24.45 1.79
C LEU A 142 -4.49 25.43 2.71
N GLU A 143 -4.58 25.23 4.01
CA GLU A 143 -3.80 26.02 5.00
C GLU A 143 -2.29 25.92 4.73
N THR A 144 -1.80 24.70 4.51
CA THR A 144 -0.38 24.44 4.21
C THR A 144 0.06 25.15 2.93
N VAL A 145 -0.74 25.04 1.87
CA VAL A 145 -0.47 25.65 0.56
C VAL A 145 -0.47 27.18 0.66
N GLU A 146 -1.49 27.77 1.29
CA GLU A 146 -1.59 29.23 1.44
C GLU A 146 -0.45 29.80 2.27
N ASN A 147 -0.05 29.13 3.34
CA ASN A 147 1.11 29.56 4.14
C ASN A 147 2.41 29.48 3.35
N ARG A 148 2.57 28.48 2.49
CA ARG A 148 3.75 28.33 1.63
C ARG A 148 3.75 29.39 0.53
N ILE A 149 2.61 29.69 -0.08
CA ILE A 149 2.47 30.76 -1.08
C ILE A 149 2.97 32.10 -0.52
N LYS A 150 2.55 32.48 0.68
CA LYS A 150 2.99 33.73 1.33
C LYS A 150 4.51 33.87 1.44
N ARG A 151 5.21 32.76 1.57
CA ARG A 151 6.68 32.74 1.68
C ARG A 151 7.38 32.80 0.32
N VAL A 152 6.83 32.13 -0.68
CA VAL A 152 7.47 31.92 -1.98
C VAL A 152 7.10 33.02 -2.97
N GLU A 153 5.90 33.62 -2.87
CA GLU A 153 5.34 34.56 -3.83
C GLU A 153 6.28 35.74 -4.15
N LYS A 154 6.84 36.36 -3.12
CA LYS A 154 7.74 37.52 -3.31
C LYS A 154 9.00 37.13 -4.11
N ILE A 155 9.59 35.99 -3.80
CA ILE A 155 10.80 35.49 -4.46
C ILE A 155 10.48 35.12 -5.92
N ALA A 156 9.36 34.45 -6.15
CA ALA A 156 8.93 34.04 -7.48
C ALA A 156 8.61 35.21 -8.41
N LYS A 157 7.99 36.29 -7.87
CA LYS A 157 7.60 37.49 -8.65
C LYS A 157 8.75 38.43 -8.96
N VAL A 158 9.79 38.49 -8.11
CA VAL A 158 10.96 39.35 -8.35
C VAL A 158 11.84 38.83 -9.50
N GLY A 159 11.75 37.55 -9.81
CA GLY A 159 12.41 36.93 -10.96
C GLY A 159 13.92 36.75 -10.77
N GLY A 160 14.40 35.57 -10.76
CA GLY A 160 15.82 35.19 -10.61
C GLY A 160 15.96 33.79 -10.06
N ASP A 161 15.01 33.34 -9.29
CA ASP A 161 14.97 31.96 -8.77
C ASP A 161 13.96 31.12 -9.57
N LYS A 162 14.47 30.29 -10.48
CA LYS A 162 13.65 29.40 -11.31
C LYS A 162 12.89 28.38 -10.45
N ASN A 163 13.51 27.88 -9.37
CA ASN A 163 12.87 26.90 -8.48
C ASN A 163 11.69 27.52 -7.73
N ALA A 164 11.84 28.75 -7.23
CA ALA A 164 10.76 29.48 -6.57
C ALA A 164 9.57 29.73 -7.50
N LYS A 165 9.83 30.00 -8.79
CA LYS A 165 8.79 30.18 -9.79
C LYS A 165 8.01 28.89 -10.02
N VAL A 166 8.70 27.75 -10.23
CA VAL A 166 8.08 26.44 -10.40
C VAL A 166 7.27 26.05 -9.16
N GLU A 167 7.83 26.24 -7.97
CA GLU A 167 7.13 25.96 -6.72
C GLU A 167 5.84 26.81 -6.58
N TYR A 168 5.91 28.08 -6.93
CA TYR A 168 4.74 28.96 -6.90
C TYR A 168 3.64 28.50 -7.87
N GLU A 169 3.98 28.12 -9.09
CA GLU A 169 3.02 27.62 -10.08
C GLU A 169 2.36 26.32 -9.61
N VAL A 170 3.12 25.41 -9.02
CA VAL A 170 2.61 24.16 -8.40
C VAL A 170 1.66 24.46 -7.24
N LEU A 171 2.03 25.38 -6.35
CA LEU A 171 1.19 25.79 -5.23
C LEU A 171 -0.13 26.42 -5.70
N MET A 172 -0.12 27.24 -6.75
CA MET A 172 -1.33 27.83 -7.29
C MET A 172 -2.25 26.80 -7.92
N ALA A 173 -1.71 25.79 -8.61
CA ALA A 173 -2.48 24.67 -9.15
C ALA A 173 -3.15 23.86 -8.05
N PHE A 174 -2.45 23.56 -6.96
CA PHE A 174 -3.01 22.88 -5.80
C PHE A 174 -4.08 23.72 -5.11
N LYS A 175 -3.84 25.03 -4.92
CA LYS A 175 -4.81 25.92 -4.31
C LYS A 175 -6.14 25.94 -5.08
N GLU A 176 -6.06 26.03 -6.42
CA GLU A 176 -7.26 26.02 -7.26
C GLU A 176 -8.05 24.71 -7.11
N ALA A 177 -7.38 23.56 -7.16
CA ALA A 177 -8.02 22.26 -6.98
C ALA A 177 -8.67 22.12 -5.61
N LEU A 178 -7.97 22.49 -4.54
CA LEU A 178 -8.47 22.40 -3.16
C LEU A 178 -9.68 23.33 -2.92
N LEU A 179 -9.67 24.53 -3.49
CA LEU A 179 -10.82 25.45 -3.43
C LEU A 179 -12.05 24.91 -4.16
N GLN A 180 -11.85 24.04 -5.16
CA GLN A 180 -12.92 23.33 -5.87
C GLN A 180 -13.39 22.06 -5.16
N GLY A 181 -12.88 21.77 -3.97
CA GLY A 181 -13.17 20.52 -3.23
C GLY A 181 -12.52 19.29 -3.84
N LYS A 182 -11.44 19.45 -4.61
CA LYS A 182 -10.68 18.36 -5.20
C LYS A 182 -9.41 18.11 -4.40
N SER A 183 -9.05 16.85 -4.24
CA SER A 183 -7.80 16.45 -3.58
C SER A 183 -6.59 16.74 -4.45
N ALA A 184 -5.45 17.02 -3.82
CA ALA A 184 -4.21 17.33 -4.52
C ALA A 184 -3.77 16.21 -5.51
N ARG A 185 -4.11 14.95 -5.22
CA ARG A 185 -3.82 13.80 -6.11
C ARG A 185 -4.49 13.87 -7.48
N THR A 186 -5.51 14.69 -7.64
CA THR A 186 -6.19 14.90 -8.94
C THR A 186 -5.44 15.85 -9.87
N VAL A 187 -4.47 16.61 -9.34
CA VAL A 187 -3.65 17.54 -10.12
C VAL A 187 -2.49 16.79 -10.74
N GLN A 188 -2.31 16.92 -12.04
CA GLN A 188 -1.23 16.31 -12.78
C GLN A 188 -0.19 17.34 -13.22
N PHE A 189 1.07 16.99 -13.11
CA PHE A 189 2.20 17.79 -13.55
C PHE A 189 3.00 17.03 -14.60
N GLU A 190 3.52 17.73 -15.60
CA GLU A 190 4.24 17.12 -16.72
C GLU A 190 5.76 17.17 -16.55
N SER A 191 6.29 18.25 -15.98
CA SER A 191 7.74 18.41 -15.83
C SER A 191 8.27 17.74 -14.55
N GLN A 192 9.51 17.24 -14.60
CA GLN A 192 10.17 16.64 -13.45
C GLN A 192 10.38 17.64 -12.31
N GLU A 193 10.60 18.92 -12.65
CA GLU A 193 10.74 19.99 -11.67
C GLU A 193 9.44 20.23 -10.91
N GLU A 194 8.31 20.27 -11.60
CA GLU A 194 6.98 20.40 -10.98
C GLU A 194 6.64 19.20 -10.09
N ILE A 195 6.87 17.97 -10.58
CA ILE A 195 6.65 16.73 -9.83
C ILE A 195 7.48 16.73 -8.54
N LYS A 196 8.74 17.15 -8.63
CA LYS A 196 9.63 17.25 -7.47
C LYS A 196 9.15 18.31 -6.46
N ALA A 197 8.74 19.47 -6.95
CA ALA A 197 8.20 20.55 -6.13
C ALA A 197 6.91 20.09 -5.42
N ALA A 198 6.00 19.43 -6.15
CA ALA A 198 4.75 18.89 -5.62
C ALA A 198 5.00 17.87 -4.51
N LYS A 199 5.90 16.91 -4.72
CA LYS A 199 6.27 15.90 -3.72
C LYS A 199 6.88 16.53 -2.46
N GLY A 200 7.66 17.59 -2.62
CA GLY A 200 8.30 18.29 -1.51
C GLY A 200 7.34 19.03 -0.57
N LEU A 201 6.08 19.19 -0.95
CA LEU A 201 5.06 19.82 -0.11
C LEU A 201 4.43 18.87 0.92
N PHE A 202 4.55 17.56 0.70
CA PHE A 202 4.01 16.51 1.58
C PHE A 202 2.54 16.71 1.95
N LEU A 203 1.71 17.05 0.97
CA LEU A 203 0.28 17.26 1.16
C LEU A 203 -0.42 15.96 1.54
N LEU A 204 -1.38 16.03 2.45
CA LEU A 204 -2.16 14.87 2.92
C LEU A 204 -2.97 14.25 1.78
N THR A 205 -3.62 15.10 0.98
CA THR A 205 -4.46 14.65 -0.14
C THR A 205 -3.68 14.31 -1.41
N SER A 206 -2.34 14.43 -1.40
CA SER A 206 -1.46 13.90 -2.44
C SER A 206 -1.16 12.42 -2.27
N LYS A 207 -1.36 11.87 -1.07
CA LYS A 207 -1.11 10.45 -0.79
C LYS A 207 -2.04 9.57 -1.62
N PRO A 208 -1.55 8.42 -2.13
CA PRO A 208 -2.41 7.46 -2.81
C PRO A 208 -3.44 6.88 -1.85
N VAL A 209 -4.64 6.61 -2.35
CA VAL A 209 -5.77 6.06 -1.59
C VAL A 209 -6.28 4.80 -2.25
N LEU A 210 -6.48 3.75 -1.45
CA LEU A 210 -7.24 2.57 -1.79
C LEU A 210 -8.59 2.66 -1.08
N TYR A 211 -9.68 2.66 -1.83
CA TYR A 211 -11.03 2.65 -1.27
C TYR A 211 -11.50 1.22 -1.06
N VAL A 212 -11.89 0.90 0.16
CA VAL A 212 -12.43 -0.40 0.55
C VAL A 212 -13.91 -0.27 0.83
N CYS A 213 -14.73 -0.82 -0.05
CA CYS A 213 -16.16 -0.89 0.12
C CYS A 213 -16.51 -2.12 0.96
N ASN A 214 -16.90 -1.90 2.21
CA ASN A 214 -17.37 -2.94 3.10
C ASN A 214 -18.86 -3.20 2.84
N VAL A 215 -19.16 -4.38 2.30
CA VAL A 215 -20.49 -4.81 1.90
C VAL A 215 -21.02 -5.93 2.79
N ASP A 216 -22.30 -6.29 2.62
CA ASP A 216 -22.87 -7.51 3.18
C ASP A 216 -22.29 -8.76 2.51
N GLU A 217 -22.40 -9.91 3.15
CA GLU A 217 -21.88 -11.20 2.65
C GLU A 217 -22.37 -11.53 1.24
N GLY A 218 -23.66 -11.34 0.97
CA GLY A 218 -24.24 -11.61 -0.35
C GLY A 218 -23.69 -10.75 -1.48
N SER A 219 -23.11 -9.60 -1.18
CA SER A 219 -22.51 -8.67 -2.13
C SER A 219 -20.98 -8.78 -2.21
N ALA A 220 -20.34 -9.65 -1.42
CA ALA A 220 -18.88 -9.74 -1.34
C ALA A 220 -18.20 -10.08 -2.67
N ALA A 221 -18.83 -10.91 -3.51
CA ALA A 221 -18.28 -11.32 -4.80
C ALA A 221 -18.57 -10.31 -5.92
N THR A 222 -19.74 -9.69 -5.92
CA THR A 222 -20.24 -8.90 -7.06
C THR A 222 -20.38 -7.40 -6.78
N GLY A 223 -20.36 -6.98 -5.52
CA GLY A 223 -20.66 -5.61 -5.10
C GLY A 223 -22.16 -5.32 -5.12
N ASN A 224 -22.51 -4.05 -5.00
CA ASN A 224 -23.89 -3.56 -4.98
C ASN A 224 -23.93 -2.11 -5.52
N HIS A 225 -25.11 -1.47 -5.47
CA HIS A 225 -25.28 -0.08 -5.96
C HIS A 225 -24.41 0.93 -5.21
N TYR A 226 -24.15 0.76 -3.91
CA TYR A 226 -23.24 1.65 -3.16
C TYR A 226 -21.81 1.58 -3.71
N VAL A 227 -21.35 0.42 -4.09
CA VAL A 227 -20.02 0.23 -4.71
C VAL A 227 -19.93 0.98 -6.03
N GLU A 228 -20.96 0.93 -6.86
CA GLU A 228 -20.98 1.64 -8.15
C GLU A 228 -20.96 3.17 -7.94
N GLU A 229 -21.70 3.69 -6.97
CA GLU A 229 -21.64 5.10 -6.59
C GLU A 229 -20.23 5.54 -6.17
N VAL A 230 -19.52 4.69 -5.39
CA VAL A 230 -18.13 4.95 -5.01
C VAL A 230 -17.21 4.92 -6.22
N ARG A 231 -17.36 3.94 -7.12
CA ARG A 231 -16.54 3.85 -8.35
C ARG A 231 -16.66 5.09 -9.20
N GLU A 232 -17.86 5.61 -9.40
CA GLU A 232 -18.10 6.84 -10.13
C GLU A 232 -17.46 8.06 -9.44
N ALA A 233 -17.60 8.17 -8.12
CA ALA A 233 -17.06 9.28 -7.35
C ALA A 233 -15.52 9.33 -7.33
N VAL A 234 -14.84 8.18 -7.36
CA VAL A 234 -13.37 8.10 -7.28
C VAL A 234 -12.70 7.99 -8.66
N ALA A 235 -13.46 7.81 -9.73
CA ALA A 235 -12.90 7.69 -11.08
C ALA A 235 -11.95 8.84 -11.47
N PRO A 236 -12.23 10.12 -11.14
CA PRO A 236 -11.30 11.22 -11.41
C PRO A 236 -9.95 11.11 -10.68
N GLU A 237 -9.89 10.38 -9.58
CA GLU A 237 -8.65 10.17 -8.82
C GLU A 237 -7.78 9.04 -9.41
N GLY A 238 -8.36 8.21 -10.28
CA GLY A 238 -7.69 6.98 -10.76
C GLY A 238 -7.43 5.96 -9.66
N ALA A 239 -8.14 6.05 -8.53
CA ALA A 239 -7.94 5.19 -7.37
C ALA A 239 -8.61 3.83 -7.55
N GLU A 240 -7.99 2.80 -6.98
CA GLU A 240 -8.54 1.45 -6.93
C GLU A 240 -9.67 1.36 -5.90
N VAL A 241 -10.73 0.63 -6.25
CA VAL A 241 -11.85 0.29 -5.37
C VAL A 241 -11.87 -1.21 -5.16
N LEU A 242 -11.77 -1.62 -3.91
CA LEU A 242 -11.80 -3.02 -3.50
C LEU A 242 -13.09 -3.30 -2.75
N VAL A 243 -13.75 -4.41 -3.10
CA VAL A 243 -14.98 -4.87 -2.45
C VAL A 243 -14.66 -6.04 -1.54
N LEU A 244 -15.08 -5.97 -0.29
CA LEU A 244 -15.03 -7.08 0.66
C LEU A 244 -16.14 -6.97 1.70
N ALA A 245 -16.45 -8.06 2.37
CA ALA A 245 -17.34 -8.09 3.52
C ALA A 245 -16.52 -8.35 4.79
N ALA A 246 -16.38 -7.35 5.64
CA ALA A 246 -15.55 -7.45 6.85
C ALA A 246 -16.04 -8.56 7.80
N GLN A 247 -17.34 -8.78 7.88
CA GLN A 247 -17.90 -9.87 8.68
C GLN A 247 -17.50 -11.24 8.11
N THR A 248 -17.59 -11.42 6.81
CA THR A 248 -17.13 -12.64 6.12
C THR A 248 -15.64 -12.89 6.37
N GLU A 249 -14.80 -11.85 6.33
CA GLU A 249 -13.38 -11.97 6.66
C GLU A 249 -13.14 -12.38 8.11
N ALA A 250 -13.95 -11.88 9.05
CA ALA A 250 -13.88 -12.29 10.44
C ALA A 250 -14.24 -13.78 10.61
N ASP A 251 -15.27 -14.24 9.93
CA ASP A 251 -15.69 -15.65 9.95
C ASP A 251 -14.61 -16.57 9.35
N ILE A 252 -13.96 -16.16 8.25
CA ILE A 252 -12.83 -16.88 7.67
C ILE A 252 -11.64 -16.96 8.64
N ALA A 253 -11.37 -15.89 9.39
CA ALA A 253 -10.26 -15.81 10.33
C ALA A 253 -10.43 -16.78 11.53
N GLU A 254 -11.66 -17.15 11.86
CA GLU A 254 -11.96 -18.13 12.93
C GLU A 254 -11.74 -19.59 12.50
N LEU A 255 -11.71 -19.87 11.21
CA LEU A 255 -11.51 -21.23 10.69
C LEU A 255 -10.06 -21.69 10.90
N GLU A 256 -9.89 -22.92 11.37
CA GLU A 256 -8.59 -23.43 11.79
C GLU A 256 -7.75 -23.95 10.62
N THR A 257 -8.39 -24.66 9.68
CA THR A 257 -7.68 -25.33 8.59
C THR A 257 -7.75 -24.57 7.27
N TYR A 258 -6.78 -24.82 6.41
CA TYR A 258 -6.76 -24.26 5.05
C TYR A 258 -7.96 -24.77 4.23
N GLU A 259 -8.28 -26.05 4.35
CA GLU A 259 -9.39 -26.70 3.65
C GLU A 259 -10.72 -26.07 4.02
N GLU A 260 -10.97 -25.83 5.30
CA GLU A 260 -12.19 -25.16 5.78
C GLU A 260 -12.32 -23.75 5.17
N ARG A 261 -11.22 -23.00 5.13
CA ARG A 261 -11.21 -21.66 4.53
C ARG A 261 -11.50 -21.70 3.03
N GLN A 262 -10.92 -22.65 2.30
CA GLN A 262 -11.18 -22.82 0.87
C GLN A 262 -12.62 -23.20 0.58
N MET A 263 -13.20 -24.10 1.39
CA MET A 263 -14.62 -24.47 1.27
C MET A 263 -15.53 -23.27 1.54
N PHE A 264 -15.24 -22.51 2.58
CA PHE A 264 -16.01 -21.31 2.90
C PHE A 264 -15.95 -20.26 1.79
N LEU A 265 -14.76 -19.98 1.26
CA LEU A 265 -14.59 -19.06 0.14
C LEU A 265 -15.38 -19.50 -1.09
N GLN A 266 -15.35 -20.79 -1.38
CA GLN A 266 -16.10 -21.38 -2.50
C GLN A 266 -17.61 -21.23 -2.32
N ASP A 267 -18.12 -21.42 -1.09
CA ASP A 267 -19.53 -21.28 -0.77
C ASP A 267 -20.03 -19.84 -0.94
N VAL A 268 -19.19 -18.85 -0.62
CA VAL A 268 -19.53 -17.42 -0.81
C VAL A 268 -19.15 -16.88 -2.19
N GLY A 269 -18.64 -17.72 -3.09
CA GLY A 269 -18.29 -17.36 -4.47
C GLY A 269 -17.00 -16.54 -4.61
N LEU A 270 -16.06 -16.71 -3.70
CA LEU A 270 -14.76 -16.04 -3.71
C LEU A 270 -13.62 -17.03 -4.02
N GLU A 271 -12.68 -16.61 -4.84
CA GLU A 271 -11.45 -17.37 -5.12
C GLU A 271 -10.38 -17.12 -4.04
N GLU A 272 -10.36 -15.92 -3.48
CA GLU A 272 -9.38 -15.45 -2.49
C GLU A 272 -10.06 -14.58 -1.44
N SER A 273 -9.55 -14.58 -0.22
CA SER A 273 -10.08 -13.71 0.84
C SER A 273 -9.93 -12.23 0.49
N GLY A 274 -10.85 -11.39 0.97
CA GLY A 274 -10.77 -9.94 0.79
C GLY A 274 -9.55 -9.35 1.49
N CYS A 275 -9.15 -9.88 2.65
CA CYS A 275 -7.92 -9.49 3.35
C CYS A 275 -6.68 -9.73 2.50
N ASN A 276 -6.54 -10.86 1.84
CA ASN A 276 -5.41 -11.12 0.95
C ASN A 276 -5.37 -10.14 -0.22
N ARG A 277 -6.52 -9.90 -0.85
CA ARG A 277 -6.62 -8.92 -1.94
C ARG A 277 -6.26 -7.51 -1.47
N LEU A 278 -6.69 -7.13 -0.28
CA LEU A 278 -6.38 -5.83 0.33
C LEU A 278 -4.88 -5.68 0.57
N ILE A 279 -4.22 -6.67 1.13
CA ILE A 279 -2.77 -6.64 1.40
C ILE A 279 -1.98 -6.51 0.10
N LYS A 280 -2.33 -7.28 -0.91
CA LYS A 280 -1.70 -7.20 -2.25
C LYS A 280 -1.93 -5.83 -2.90
N ALA A 281 -3.13 -5.29 -2.81
CA ALA A 281 -3.46 -3.96 -3.34
C ALA A 281 -2.71 -2.84 -2.61
N ALA A 282 -2.59 -2.92 -1.29
CA ALA A 282 -1.82 -1.97 -0.49
C ALA A 282 -0.32 -2.00 -0.85
N TYR A 283 0.24 -3.17 -1.01
CA TYR A 283 1.63 -3.38 -1.43
C TYR A 283 1.89 -2.74 -2.81
N LYS A 284 1.01 -3.00 -3.77
CA LYS A 284 1.06 -2.41 -5.10
C LYS A 284 0.88 -0.88 -5.10
N MET A 285 -0.05 -0.37 -4.28
CA MET A 285 -0.29 1.08 -4.15
C MET A 285 0.93 1.82 -3.62
N LEU A 286 1.71 1.21 -2.75
CA LEU A 286 2.98 1.74 -2.25
C LEU A 286 4.13 1.64 -3.27
N GLU A 287 3.84 1.18 -4.50
CA GLU A 287 4.83 0.93 -5.56
C GLU A 287 5.93 -0.05 -5.13
N LEU A 288 5.56 -1.03 -4.31
CA LEU A 288 6.46 -2.07 -3.86
C LEU A 288 6.39 -3.27 -4.79
N GLU A 289 7.53 -3.87 -5.00
CA GLU A 289 7.72 -5.12 -5.74
C GLU A 289 8.64 -6.05 -4.94
N THR A 290 8.73 -7.29 -5.36
CA THR A 290 9.46 -8.35 -4.65
C THR A 290 10.48 -8.99 -5.58
N PHE A 291 11.73 -9.10 -5.12
CA PHE A 291 12.69 -10.07 -5.66
C PHE A 291 12.90 -11.19 -4.66
N ILE A 292 13.38 -12.33 -5.12
CA ILE A 292 13.48 -13.55 -4.32
C ILE A 292 14.93 -14.04 -4.32
N THR A 293 15.40 -14.45 -3.16
CA THR A 293 16.61 -15.25 -3.03
C THR A 293 16.23 -16.68 -2.67
N ALA A 294 16.72 -17.64 -3.44
CA ALA A 294 16.40 -19.06 -3.28
C ALA A 294 17.67 -19.87 -3.03
N GLY A 295 17.72 -20.55 -1.91
CA GLY A 295 18.85 -21.41 -1.51
C GLY A 295 18.43 -22.47 -0.49
N GLU A 296 19.33 -23.39 -0.19
CA GLU A 296 19.08 -24.50 0.75
C GLU A 296 18.71 -24.02 2.16
N MET A 297 19.24 -22.89 2.61
CA MET A 297 18.94 -22.36 3.92
C MET A 297 17.57 -21.69 3.98
N GLU A 298 17.26 -20.89 2.97
CA GLU A 298 16.00 -20.17 2.91
C GLU A 298 15.57 -19.81 1.48
N VAL A 299 14.26 -19.72 1.27
CA VAL A 299 13.63 -19.01 0.18
C VAL A 299 13.03 -17.75 0.79
N LYS A 300 13.52 -16.59 0.36
CA LYS A 300 13.17 -15.31 0.98
C LYS A 300 12.75 -14.28 -0.06
N ALA A 301 11.62 -13.65 0.22
CA ALA A 301 11.14 -12.48 -0.51
C ALA A 301 11.73 -11.19 0.08
N TRP A 302 12.13 -10.29 -0.78
CA TRP A 302 12.71 -9.00 -0.43
C TRP A 302 11.90 -7.89 -1.09
N THR A 303 11.48 -6.90 -0.31
CA THR A 303 10.74 -5.74 -0.80
C THR A 303 11.69 -4.70 -1.39
N TYR A 304 11.34 -4.17 -2.56
CA TYR A 304 12.02 -3.03 -3.16
C TYR A 304 10.99 -2.10 -3.83
N ARG A 305 11.41 -0.89 -4.17
CA ARG A 305 10.55 0.04 -4.91
C ARG A 305 10.64 -0.21 -6.41
N ARG A 306 9.51 -0.20 -7.09
CA ARG A 306 9.45 -0.29 -8.55
C ARG A 306 10.43 0.67 -9.20
N GLY A 307 11.15 0.18 -10.21
CA GLY A 307 12.14 0.95 -10.95
C GLY A 307 13.53 0.96 -10.33
N TRP A 308 13.74 0.31 -9.19
CA TRP A 308 15.08 0.17 -8.61
C TRP A 308 15.98 -0.72 -9.45
N LYS A 309 17.25 -0.36 -9.46
CA LYS A 309 18.32 -1.10 -10.14
C LYS A 309 18.95 -2.14 -9.22
N ALA A 310 19.65 -3.08 -9.82
CA ALA A 310 20.27 -4.20 -9.10
C ALA A 310 21.14 -3.79 -7.88
N PRO A 311 21.98 -2.75 -7.92
CA PRO A 311 22.73 -2.33 -6.73
C PRO A 311 21.84 -1.88 -5.56
N GLN A 312 20.77 -1.13 -5.85
CA GLN A 312 19.83 -0.68 -4.82
C GLN A 312 19.11 -1.88 -4.18
N CYS A 313 18.72 -2.87 -4.98
CA CYS A 313 18.12 -4.10 -4.49
C CYS A 313 19.11 -4.94 -3.67
N ALA A 314 20.38 -5.01 -4.06
CA ALA A 314 21.44 -5.63 -3.25
C ALA A 314 21.56 -4.94 -1.87
N GLY A 315 21.40 -3.61 -1.84
CA GLY A 315 21.41 -2.81 -0.61
C GLY A 315 20.29 -3.15 0.36
N VAL A 316 19.16 -3.68 -0.11
CA VAL A 316 18.07 -4.17 0.74
C VAL A 316 18.52 -5.35 1.60
N ILE A 317 19.41 -6.19 1.09
CA ILE A 317 19.97 -7.32 1.84
C ILE A 317 21.01 -6.81 2.85
N HIS A 318 21.97 -6.04 2.35
CA HIS A 318 22.99 -5.41 3.19
C HIS A 318 23.64 -4.22 2.47
N THR A 319 23.95 -3.16 3.21
CA THR A 319 24.56 -1.94 2.63
C THR A 319 25.88 -2.19 1.94
N ASP A 320 26.67 -3.14 2.40
CA ASP A 320 27.94 -3.51 1.77
C ASP A 320 27.75 -4.17 0.41
N PHE A 321 26.62 -4.86 0.20
CA PHE A 321 26.28 -5.45 -1.10
C PHE A 321 26.01 -4.38 -2.17
N GLU A 322 25.42 -3.26 -1.78
CA GLU A 322 25.23 -2.10 -2.67
C GLU A 322 26.57 -1.47 -3.01
N LYS A 323 27.39 -1.17 -2.00
CA LYS A 323 28.70 -0.51 -2.15
C LYS A 323 29.67 -1.36 -2.96
N GLY A 324 29.75 -2.64 -2.65
CA GLY A 324 30.64 -3.60 -3.29
C GLY A 324 30.05 -4.31 -4.50
N PHE A 325 28.89 -3.89 -5.01
CA PHE A 325 28.19 -4.54 -6.10
C PHE A 325 29.07 -4.74 -7.34
N ILE A 326 29.15 -5.97 -7.81
CA ILE A 326 29.87 -6.35 -9.03
C ILE A 326 28.87 -6.68 -10.14
N ARG A 327 27.99 -7.65 -9.89
CA ARG A 327 26.96 -8.13 -10.82
C ARG A 327 25.86 -8.88 -10.07
N ALA A 328 24.72 -9.06 -10.75
CA ALA A 328 23.64 -9.91 -10.29
C ALA A 328 23.44 -11.07 -11.28
N GLU A 329 23.27 -12.27 -10.74
CA GLU A 329 22.77 -13.41 -11.50
C GLU A 329 21.26 -13.44 -11.33
N VAL A 330 20.52 -13.36 -12.44
CA VAL A 330 19.06 -13.21 -12.46
C VAL A 330 18.41 -14.35 -13.22
N ILE A 331 17.45 -14.98 -12.57
CA ILE A 331 16.58 -16.00 -13.18
C ILE A 331 15.14 -15.50 -13.12
N LYS A 332 14.42 -15.60 -14.22
CA LYS A 332 12.99 -15.32 -14.23
C LYS A 332 12.25 -16.43 -13.49
N TYR A 333 11.28 -16.04 -12.66
CA TYR A 333 10.49 -16.97 -11.87
C TYR A 333 9.89 -18.10 -12.72
N ASP A 334 9.25 -17.75 -13.84
CA ASP A 334 8.60 -18.73 -14.72
C ASP A 334 9.60 -19.74 -15.32
N ASP A 335 10.81 -19.31 -15.64
CA ASP A 335 11.87 -20.20 -16.14
C ASP A 335 12.34 -21.15 -15.05
N TYR A 336 12.48 -20.68 -13.82
CA TYR A 336 12.85 -21.53 -12.69
C TYR A 336 11.81 -22.63 -12.43
N ILE A 337 10.53 -22.26 -12.39
CA ILE A 337 9.42 -23.20 -12.19
C ILE A 337 9.34 -24.22 -13.34
N ARG A 338 9.48 -23.75 -14.58
CA ARG A 338 9.39 -24.59 -15.77
C ARG A 338 10.53 -25.62 -15.83
N LEU A 339 11.76 -25.24 -15.49
CA LEU A 339 12.95 -26.07 -15.59
C LEU A 339 13.29 -26.83 -14.29
N GLY A 340 12.75 -26.40 -13.16
CA GLY A 340 12.79 -27.13 -11.89
C GLY A 340 14.04 -26.96 -11.03
N SER A 341 15.12 -26.35 -11.52
CA SER A 341 16.32 -26.08 -10.74
C SER A 341 17.19 -24.98 -11.35
N GLU A 342 18.04 -24.36 -10.54
CA GLU A 342 19.02 -23.38 -10.99
C GLU A 342 19.99 -23.98 -12.02
N SER A 343 20.45 -25.23 -11.80
CA SER A 343 21.32 -25.90 -12.75
C SER A 343 20.68 -26.06 -14.12
N ALA A 344 19.42 -26.52 -14.17
CA ALA A 344 18.68 -26.65 -15.42
C ALA A 344 18.47 -25.31 -16.14
N VAL A 345 18.23 -24.25 -15.40
CA VAL A 345 18.10 -22.90 -15.95
C VAL A 345 19.44 -22.43 -16.54
N ARG A 346 20.54 -22.68 -15.86
CA ARG A 346 21.89 -22.36 -16.32
C ARG A 346 22.23 -23.11 -17.59
N ASP A 347 21.99 -24.44 -17.63
CA ASP A 347 22.24 -25.28 -18.77
C ASP A 347 21.39 -24.88 -20.01
N ALA A 348 20.21 -24.37 -19.78
CA ALA A 348 19.34 -23.81 -20.82
C ALA A 348 19.74 -22.39 -21.28
N GLY A 349 20.76 -21.77 -20.68
CA GLY A 349 21.22 -20.42 -21.01
C GLY A 349 20.28 -19.30 -20.55
N LEU A 350 19.41 -19.56 -19.57
CA LEU A 350 18.39 -18.63 -19.06
C LEU A 350 18.78 -17.99 -17.72
N LEU A 351 19.97 -18.27 -17.21
CA LEU A 351 20.56 -17.50 -16.12
C LEU A 351 21.29 -16.29 -16.72
N HIS A 352 20.76 -15.09 -16.44
CA HIS A 352 21.30 -13.84 -16.97
C HIS A 352 22.26 -13.19 -15.97
N VAL A 353 23.38 -12.70 -16.47
CA VAL A 353 24.32 -11.90 -15.68
C VAL A 353 24.08 -10.44 -15.99
N GLU A 354 23.68 -9.68 -14.98
CA GLU A 354 23.24 -8.29 -15.12
C GLU A 354 24.15 -7.33 -14.34
N GLY A 355 24.34 -6.15 -14.91
CA GLY A 355 25.18 -5.08 -14.35
C GLY A 355 24.40 -4.07 -13.52
N LYS A 356 25.08 -2.94 -13.22
CA LYS A 356 24.55 -1.88 -12.35
C LYS A 356 23.30 -1.18 -12.88
N GLU A 357 23.08 -1.20 -14.19
CA GLU A 357 21.96 -0.51 -14.84
C GLU A 357 20.69 -1.37 -14.97
N TYR A 358 20.78 -2.63 -14.59
CA TYR A 358 19.64 -3.53 -14.66
C TYR A 358 18.50 -3.09 -13.72
N VAL A 359 17.33 -2.85 -14.29
CA VAL A 359 16.10 -2.55 -13.56
C VAL A 359 15.45 -3.87 -13.14
N VAL A 360 15.39 -4.13 -11.84
CA VAL A 360 14.84 -5.36 -11.28
C VAL A 360 13.35 -5.47 -11.59
N GLN A 361 12.91 -6.68 -11.93
CA GLN A 361 11.53 -6.99 -12.24
C GLN A 361 10.90 -7.78 -11.08
N ASP A 362 9.60 -7.56 -10.85
CA ASP A 362 8.87 -8.30 -9.82
C ASP A 362 8.96 -9.83 -10.05
N GLY A 363 9.34 -10.55 -9.00
CA GLY A 363 9.54 -12.00 -9.05
C GLY A 363 10.90 -12.46 -9.53
N ASP A 364 11.82 -11.56 -9.87
CA ASP A 364 13.20 -11.95 -10.22
C ASP A 364 13.84 -12.75 -9.08
N ILE A 365 14.42 -13.88 -9.41
CA ILE A 365 15.24 -14.68 -8.49
C ILE A 365 16.68 -14.24 -8.69
N MET A 366 17.30 -13.70 -7.63
CA MET A 366 18.57 -13.00 -7.74
C MET A 366 19.64 -13.58 -6.82
N HIS A 367 20.88 -13.60 -7.33
CA HIS A 367 22.07 -13.84 -6.56
C HIS A 367 23.08 -12.73 -6.83
N PHE A 368 23.43 -11.97 -5.79
CA PHE A 368 24.35 -10.83 -5.92
C PHE A 368 25.80 -11.28 -5.71
N ARG A 369 26.68 -10.83 -6.58
CA ARG A 369 28.14 -10.90 -6.42
C ARG A 369 28.65 -9.53 -6.05
N PHE A 370 29.39 -9.48 -4.96
CA PHE A 370 29.94 -8.24 -4.39
C PHE A 370 31.34 -8.49 -3.86
N ASN A 371 32.09 -7.40 -3.72
CA ASN A 371 33.41 -7.39 -3.08
C ASN A 371 33.41 -6.27 -2.04
N VAL A 372 33.80 -6.59 -0.80
CA VAL A 372 33.83 -5.65 0.32
C VAL A 372 35.29 -5.37 0.70
#